data_79d9f8bcf54fe47bd7fb64d661e77870
#
_entry.id   79d9f8bcf54fe47bd7fb64d661e77870
#
_cell.length_a   1.000
_cell.length_b   1.000
_cell.length_c   1.000
_cell.angle_alpha   90.00
_cell.angle_beta   90.00
_cell.angle_gamma   90.00
#
_symmetry.space_group_name_H-M   'P 1'
#
loop_
_entity.id
_entity.type
_entity.pdbx_description
1 polymer ?
#
loop_
_entity_poly.entity_id
_entity_poly.type
_entity_poly.pdbx_seq_one_letter_code
_entity_poly.pdbx_strand_id
1 'polypeptide(L)'
;MNEIEKVLIESKSFQAIETILLEDRLIKLQAVDVLAMLYRKAAIVSYDTGMGKTYLAAAVIRMLLNQDNSRKIIMVIKKKQLTATPAKVKKNVGVEILATASDQESVKKNILSGKFLQYPVLMITHECLNNNVVMRKLLEYRDLYSCIIIDEAHNLNNLAGASSANMLQGMCSGFEYRFALTATPITTNVDQFARLAYIMDKDSYPDYVKLARAMKNGSFSIKNDPFFFISRKYADFDISMKTVGYPLFVEAQYNQIDVSGADMFLKCKGPGAYNQVNALVSFIQEHRGERGLVYINQHVIREWVLRFLDNAGIRYGCINGKTSKLEDEEVMDRFNNKKDLDVVITSVTEAIDLDCDWVMFYEYTVNVAQMIGRASRGLKDKTLKVYFMITEDTGELRYFYDNIYSVSEVIQKVVGKRYDAVFDVKLKSGVSYD
;
A
#
# COMPACT_ATOMS: atom_id res chain seq x y z
N MET A 1 -27.32 2.16 7.20
CA MET A 1 -27.35 2.16 5.72
C MET A 1 -26.65 3.43 5.28
N ASN A 2 -25.56 3.33 4.53
CA ASN A 2 -24.85 4.52 4.03
C ASN A 2 -25.58 5.11 2.80
N GLU A 3 -25.19 6.33 2.37
CA GLU A 3 -25.82 6.98 1.20
C GLU A 3 -25.71 6.16 -0.09
N ILE A 4 -24.61 5.44 -0.27
CA ILE A 4 -24.38 4.56 -1.41
C ILE A 4 -25.42 3.44 -1.45
N GLU A 5 -25.65 2.79 -0.30
CA GLU A 5 -26.65 1.73 -0.18
C GLU A 5 -28.07 2.24 -0.48
N LYS A 6 -28.40 3.44 -0.02
CA LYS A 6 -29.70 4.08 -0.33
C LYS A 6 -29.90 4.29 -1.83
N VAL A 7 -28.94 4.94 -2.49
CA VAL A 7 -29.02 5.22 -3.93
C VAL A 7 -29.09 3.94 -4.76
N LEU A 8 -28.33 2.90 -4.38
CA LEU A 8 -28.34 1.61 -5.08
C LEU A 8 -29.65 0.84 -4.88
N ILE A 9 -30.26 0.93 -3.70
CA ILE A 9 -31.58 0.36 -3.42
C ILE A 9 -32.67 1.09 -4.22
N GLU A 10 -32.64 2.41 -4.22
CA GLU A 10 -33.57 3.25 -4.97
C GLU A 10 -33.45 3.06 -6.49
N SER A 11 -32.24 2.77 -7.00
CA SER A 11 -31.98 2.53 -8.43
C SER A 11 -32.38 1.14 -8.95
N LYS A 12 -33.06 0.30 -8.16
CA LYS A 12 -33.42 -1.09 -8.49
C LYS A 12 -32.22 -1.99 -8.87
N SER A 13 -31.02 -1.63 -8.42
CA SER A 13 -29.78 -2.38 -8.71
C SER A 13 -29.59 -3.63 -7.86
N PHE A 14 -30.58 -4.05 -7.08
CA PHE A 14 -30.50 -5.22 -6.20
C PHE A 14 -30.22 -6.52 -6.97
N GLN A 15 -30.85 -6.70 -8.14
CA GLN A 15 -30.59 -7.88 -9.00
C GLN A 15 -29.15 -7.91 -9.51
N ALA A 16 -28.56 -6.75 -9.82
CA ALA A 16 -27.16 -6.65 -10.22
C ALA A 16 -26.21 -7.02 -9.08
N ILE A 17 -26.55 -6.65 -7.82
CA ILE A 17 -25.77 -7.05 -6.64
C ILE A 17 -25.78 -8.56 -6.47
N GLU A 18 -26.95 -9.20 -6.55
CA GLU A 18 -27.06 -10.65 -6.43
C GLU A 18 -26.29 -11.38 -7.54
N THR A 19 -26.37 -10.92 -8.76
CA THR A 19 -25.62 -11.48 -9.89
C THR A 19 -24.11 -11.37 -9.65
N ILE A 20 -23.60 -10.21 -9.22
CA ILE A 20 -22.18 -10.02 -8.90
C ILE A 20 -21.75 -10.96 -7.75
N LEU A 21 -22.56 -11.09 -6.70
CA LEU A 21 -22.26 -11.96 -5.56
C LEU A 21 -22.14 -13.42 -5.96
N LEU A 22 -23.05 -13.91 -6.80
CA LEU A 22 -23.09 -15.31 -7.24
C LEU A 22 -21.94 -15.65 -8.18
N GLU A 23 -21.62 -14.74 -9.10
CA GLU A 23 -20.63 -14.97 -10.14
C GLU A 23 -19.20 -14.64 -9.69
N ASP A 24 -18.98 -13.57 -8.90
CA ASP A 24 -17.64 -13.04 -8.59
C ASP A 24 -17.09 -13.49 -7.24
N ARG A 25 -17.85 -14.21 -6.46
CA ARG A 25 -17.48 -14.60 -5.08
C ARG A 25 -17.11 -13.39 -4.21
N LEU A 26 -17.72 -12.26 -4.46
CA LEU A 26 -17.58 -11.05 -3.66
C LEU A 26 -18.46 -11.14 -2.41
N ILE A 27 -18.03 -10.48 -1.34
CA ILE A 27 -18.95 -10.19 -0.23
C ILE A 27 -19.87 -9.02 -0.62
N LYS A 28 -21.06 -8.97 -0.02
CA LYS A 28 -22.09 -7.96 -0.34
C LYS A 28 -21.55 -6.53 -0.41
N LEU A 29 -20.66 -6.17 0.51
CA LEU A 29 -20.06 -4.84 0.56
C LEU A 29 -19.20 -4.54 -0.68
N GLN A 30 -18.44 -5.51 -1.17
CA GLN A 30 -17.62 -5.37 -2.37
C GLN A 30 -18.50 -5.22 -3.62
N ALA A 31 -19.61 -5.94 -3.70
CA ALA A 31 -20.54 -5.83 -4.81
C ALA A 31 -21.18 -4.43 -4.87
N VAL A 32 -21.57 -3.88 -3.71
CA VAL A 32 -22.06 -2.48 -3.61
C VAL A 32 -20.99 -1.50 -4.10
N ASP A 33 -19.73 -1.69 -3.73
CA ASP A 33 -18.65 -0.80 -4.14
C ASP A 33 -18.35 -0.90 -5.65
N VAL A 34 -18.45 -2.09 -6.25
CA VAL A 34 -18.35 -2.25 -7.73
C VAL A 34 -19.41 -1.42 -8.42
N LEU A 35 -20.66 -1.47 -7.96
CA LEU A 35 -21.76 -0.67 -8.55
C LEU A 35 -21.53 0.82 -8.35
N ALA A 36 -21.05 1.24 -7.17
CA ALA A 36 -20.71 2.64 -6.91
C ALA A 36 -19.63 3.15 -7.87
N MET A 37 -18.57 2.35 -8.08
CA MET A 37 -17.52 2.65 -9.06
C MET A 37 -18.07 2.82 -10.47
N LEU A 38 -18.88 1.88 -10.93
CA LEU A 38 -19.46 1.92 -12.26
C LEU A 38 -20.44 3.10 -12.44
N TYR A 39 -21.21 3.42 -11.42
CA TYR A 39 -22.12 4.56 -11.43
C TYR A 39 -21.35 5.89 -11.53
N ARG A 40 -20.31 6.08 -10.70
CA ARG A 40 -19.51 7.31 -10.64
C ARG A 40 -18.54 7.44 -11.83
N LYS A 41 -18.17 6.31 -12.46
CA LYS A 41 -17.23 6.21 -13.60
C LYS A 41 -15.78 6.61 -13.26
N ALA A 42 -15.56 7.34 -12.19
CA ALA A 42 -14.22 7.67 -11.67
C ALA A 42 -14.21 7.49 -10.16
N ALA A 43 -13.25 6.67 -9.64
CA ALA A 43 -13.16 6.43 -8.21
C ALA A 43 -11.75 6.11 -7.74
N ILE A 44 -11.46 6.49 -6.50
CA ILE A 44 -10.31 6.04 -5.73
C ILE A 44 -10.83 5.07 -4.66
N VAL A 45 -10.40 3.82 -4.74
CA VAL A 45 -10.82 2.76 -3.80
C VAL A 45 -9.68 2.44 -2.86
N SER A 46 -9.89 2.76 -1.60
CA SER A 46 -8.95 2.53 -0.51
C SER A 46 -9.39 1.33 0.33
N TYR A 47 -9.04 0.15 -0.12
CA TYR A 47 -9.25 -1.10 0.59
C TYR A 47 -7.99 -1.50 1.33
N ASP A 48 -8.11 -1.93 2.57
CA ASP A 48 -7.00 -2.51 3.31
C ASP A 48 -6.38 -3.69 2.57
N THR A 49 -5.14 -4.00 2.91
CA THR A 49 -4.42 -5.13 2.33
C THR A 49 -5.20 -6.42 2.63
N GLY A 50 -5.33 -7.28 1.63
CA GLY A 50 -6.07 -8.54 1.79
C GLY A 50 -7.58 -8.47 1.60
N MET A 51 -8.19 -7.30 1.52
CA MET A 51 -9.64 -7.14 1.32
C MET A 51 -10.14 -7.40 -0.11
N GLY A 52 -9.30 -7.93 -1.00
CA GLY A 52 -9.76 -8.41 -2.30
C GLY A 52 -9.78 -7.37 -3.42
N LYS A 53 -8.93 -6.32 -3.41
CA LYS A 53 -8.82 -5.33 -4.50
C LYS A 53 -8.77 -5.95 -5.90
N THR A 54 -8.03 -7.06 -6.06
CA THR A 54 -7.92 -7.76 -7.36
C THR A 54 -9.25 -8.40 -7.79
N TYR A 55 -10.05 -8.90 -6.84
CA TYR A 55 -11.38 -9.43 -7.17
C TYR A 55 -12.35 -8.31 -7.56
N LEU A 56 -12.27 -7.18 -6.86
CA LEU A 56 -13.01 -5.98 -7.21
C LEU A 56 -12.70 -5.53 -8.65
N ALA A 57 -11.42 -5.47 -9.02
CA ALA A 57 -10.99 -5.16 -10.38
C ALA A 57 -11.53 -6.16 -11.41
N ALA A 58 -11.45 -7.46 -11.10
CA ALA A 58 -11.98 -8.50 -11.97
C ALA A 58 -13.50 -8.38 -12.19
N ALA A 59 -14.26 -8.09 -11.13
CA ALA A 59 -15.70 -7.87 -11.21
C ALA A 59 -16.04 -6.66 -12.10
N VAL A 60 -15.34 -5.54 -11.93
CA VAL A 60 -15.49 -4.36 -12.78
C VAL A 60 -15.22 -4.69 -14.25
N ILE A 61 -14.08 -5.37 -14.54
CA ILE A 61 -13.71 -5.78 -15.90
C ILE A 61 -14.82 -6.66 -16.50
N ARG A 62 -15.28 -7.68 -15.76
CA ARG A 62 -16.33 -8.58 -16.24
C ARG A 62 -17.63 -7.85 -16.53
N MET A 63 -18.09 -6.97 -15.64
CA MET A 63 -19.31 -6.21 -15.85
C MET A 63 -19.24 -5.30 -17.07
N LEU A 64 -18.11 -4.62 -17.29
CA LEU A 64 -17.92 -3.78 -18.46
C LEU A 64 -17.91 -4.59 -19.76
N LEU A 65 -17.25 -5.74 -19.79
CA LEU A 65 -17.21 -6.63 -20.96
C LEU A 65 -18.56 -7.33 -21.21
N ASN A 66 -19.34 -7.64 -20.18
CA ASN A 66 -20.70 -8.17 -20.33
C ASN A 66 -21.69 -7.13 -20.87
N GLN A 67 -21.50 -5.85 -20.54
CA GLN A 67 -22.30 -4.77 -21.12
C GLN A 67 -21.98 -4.56 -22.60
N ASP A 68 -20.72 -4.66 -22.98
CA ASP A 68 -20.24 -4.49 -24.33
C ASP A 68 -18.89 -5.21 -24.50
N ASN A 69 -18.92 -6.33 -25.22
CA ASN A 69 -17.76 -7.17 -25.43
C ASN A 69 -16.69 -6.57 -26.37
N SER A 70 -17.04 -5.48 -27.07
CA SER A 70 -16.08 -4.72 -27.89
C SER A 70 -15.18 -3.81 -27.06
N ARG A 71 -15.50 -3.56 -25.79
CA ARG A 71 -14.72 -2.71 -24.88
C ARG A 71 -13.32 -3.24 -24.68
N LYS A 72 -12.37 -2.33 -24.55
CA LYS A 72 -11.00 -2.65 -24.17
C LYS A 72 -10.64 -1.96 -22.86
N ILE A 73 -9.86 -2.66 -22.06
CA ILE A 73 -9.54 -2.24 -20.69
C ILE A 73 -8.04 -2.27 -20.49
N ILE A 74 -7.48 -1.23 -19.88
CA ILE A 74 -6.10 -1.20 -19.41
C ILE A 74 -6.09 -1.40 -17.90
N MET A 75 -5.26 -2.32 -17.41
CA MET A 75 -4.99 -2.48 -15.99
C MET A 75 -3.50 -2.28 -15.73
N VAL A 76 -3.16 -1.36 -14.82
CA VAL A 76 -1.80 -1.10 -14.39
C VAL A 76 -1.53 -1.88 -13.10
N ILE A 77 -0.44 -2.66 -13.08
CA ILE A 77 -0.07 -3.54 -11.96
C ILE A 77 1.41 -3.40 -11.61
N LYS A 78 1.81 -3.93 -10.46
CA LYS A 78 3.24 -4.00 -10.11
C LYS A 78 3.96 -5.09 -10.91
N LYS A 79 5.24 -4.87 -11.21
CA LYS A 79 6.08 -5.83 -11.95
C LYS A 79 6.08 -7.22 -11.30
N LYS A 80 6.15 -7.30 -9.97
CA LYS A 80 6.08 -8.58 -9.22
C LYS A 80 4.76 -9.35 -9.39
N GLN A 81 3.71 -8.68 -9.86
CA GLN A 81 2.37 -9.26 -10.04
C GLN A 81 2.09 -9.73 -11.47
N LEU A 82 3.03 -9.56 -12.42
CA LEU A 82 2.84 -9.88 -13.85
C LEU A 82 2.43 -11.33 -14.15
N THR A 83 2.72 -12.27 -13.29
CA THR A 83 2.32 -13.68 -13.44
C THR A 83 1.03 -14.01 -12.69
N ALA A 84 0.94 -13.59 -11.44
CA ALA A 84 -0.15 -13.98 -10.55
C ALA A 84 -1.46 -13.23 -10.83
N THR A 85 -1.39 -11.91 -11.04
CA THR A 85 -2.60 -11.09 -11.24
C THR A 85 -3.30 -11.38 -12.58
N PRO A 86 -2.62 -11.48 -13.74
CA PRO A 86 -3.26 -11.86 -14.99
C PRO A 86 -3.95 -13.22 -14.91
N ALA A 87 -3.30 -14.23 -14.32
CA ALA A 87 -3.88 -15.57 -14.17
C ALA A 87 -5.15 -15.53 -13.29
N LYS A 88 -5.11 -14.76 -12.19
CA LYS A 88 -6.24 -14.61 -11.27
C LYS A 88 -7.41 -13.88 -11.92
N VAL A 89 -7.13 -12.78 -12.63
CA VAL A 89 -8.18 -12.01 -13.34
C VAL A 89 -8.74 -12.83 -14.50
N LYS A 90 -7.91 -13.48 -15.32
CA LYS A 90 -8.35 -14.38 -16.39
C LYS A 90 -9.31 -15.46 -15.87
N LYS A 91 -8.97 -16.11 -14.75
CA LYS A 91 -9.82 -17.13 -14.12
C LYS A 91 -11.19 -16.60 -13.72
N ASN A 92 -11.28 -15.34 -13.26
CA ASN A 92 -12.52 -14.74 -12.78
C ASN A 92 -13.33 -14.06 -13.90
N VAL A 93 -12.68 -13.59 -14.96
CA VAL A 93 -13.35 -12.84 -16.04
C VAL A 93 -13.66 -13.74 -17.25
N GLY A 94 -12.86 -14.79 -17.48
CA GLY A 94 -13.05 -15.72 -18.60
C GLY A 94 -12.54 -15.20 -19.94
N VAL A 95 -11.72 -14.13 -19.97
CA VAL A 95 -11.20 -13.55 -21.23
C VAL A 95 -9.67 -13.62 -21.28
N GLU A 96 -9.14 -13.53 -22.49
CA GLU A 96 -7.70 -13.47 -22.72
C GLU A 96 -7.12 -12.11 -22.30
N ILE A 97 -5.96 -12.17 -21.65
CA ILE A 97 -5.25 -11.00 -21.11
C ILE A 97 -3.84 -10.97 -21.68
N LEU A 98 -3.43 -9.84 -22.22
CA LEU A 98 -2.03 -9.60 -22.55
C LEU A 98 -1.37 -8.86 -21.39
N ALA A 99 -0.38 -9.49 -20.76
CA ALA A 99 0.46 -8.85 -19.75
C ALA A 99 1.82 -8.45 -20.35
N THR A 100 2.28 -7.23 -20.03
CA THR A 100 3.53 -6.70 -20.59
C THR A 100 4.33 -5.94 -19.54
N ALA A 101 5.65 -6.18 -19.51
CA ALA A 101 6.61 -5.43 -18.71
C ALA A 101 7.17 -4.22 -19.51
N SER A 102 7.96 -3.39 -18.85
CA SER A 102 8.59 -2.21 -19.44
C SER A 102 9.94 -2.48 -20.13
N ASP A 103 10.43 -3.73 -20.12
CA ASP A 103 11.65 -4.09 -20.81
C ASP A 103 11.51 -3.99 -22.34
N GLN A 104 12.63 -3.78 -23.00
CA GLN A 104 12.67 -3.46 -24.43
C GLN A 104 12.06 -4.56 -25.30
N GLU A 105 12.28 -5.83 -24.96
CA GLU A 105 11.76 -6.97 -25.71
C GLU A 105 10.24 -7.07 -25.58
N SER A 106 9.71 -7.00 -24.36
CA SER A 106 8.27 -7.02 -24.09
C SER A 106 7.55 -5.86 -24.76
N VAL A 107 8.11 -4.65 -24.70
CA VAL A 107 7.55 -3.46 -25.36
C VAL A 107 7.52 -3.64 -26.88
N LYS A 108 8.63 -4.10 -27.49
CA LYS A 108 8.69 -4.36 -28.94
C LYS A 108 7.68 -5.41 -29.37
N LYS A 109 7.64 -6.54 -28.66
CA LYS A 109 6.79 -7.69 -28.98
C LYS A 109 5.30 -7.42 -28.80
N ASN A 110 4.92 -6.71 -27.75
CA ASN A 110 3.52 -6.58 -27.33
C ASN A 110 2.91 -5.24 -27.69
N ILE A 111 3.67 -4.13 -27.58
CA ILE A 111 3.17 -2.77 -27.76
C ILE A 111 3.45 -2.23 -29.16
N LEU A 112 4.73 -2.20 -29.59
CA LEU A 112 5.09 -1.64 -30.88
C LEU A 112 4.58 -2.47 -32.06
N SER A 113 4.48 -3.79 -31.90
CA SER A 113 3.90 -4.67 -32.91
C SER A 113 2.37 -4.53 -33.08
N GLY A 114 1.71 -3.82 -32.16
CA GLY A 114 0.25 -3.71 -32.15
C GLY A 114 -0.47 -4.98 -31.62
N LYS A 115 0.25 -5.97 -31.09
CA LYS A 115 -0.33 -7.21 -30.57
C LYS A 115 -1.38 -6.95 -29.49
N PHE A 116 -1.21 -5.91 -28.66
CA PHE A 116 -2.14 -5.54 -27.60
C PHE A 116 -3.57 -5.21 -28.10
N LEU A 117 -3.71 -4.83 -29.36
CA LEU A 117 -5.02 -4.54 -29.96
C LEU A 117 -5.91 -5.78 -30.14
N GLN A 118 -5.34 -6.98 -30.07
CA GLN A 118 -6.06 -8.25 -30.21
C GLN A 118 -6.72 -8.72 -28.90
N TYR A 119 -6.38 -8.07 -27.77
CA TYR A 119 -6.82 -8.51 -26.45
C TYR A 119 -7.84 -7.54 -25.86
N PRO A 120 -8.91 -8.03 -25.20
CA PRO A 120 -9.88 -7.16 -24.51
C PRO A 120 -9.26 -6.51 -23.26
N VAL A 121 -8.27 -7.15 -22.63
CA VAL A 121 -7.59 -6.62 -21.44
C VAL A 121 -6.07 -6.58 -21.68
N LEU A 122 -5.52 -5.38 -21.55
CA LEU A 122 -4.07 -5.14 -21.52
C LEU A 122 -3.64 -4.87 -20.09
N MET A 123 -2.73 -5.68 -19.54
CA MET A 123 -2.08 -5.42 -18.27
C MET A 123 -0.65 -4.90 -18.50
N ILE A 124 -0.32 -3.76 -17.94
CA ILE A 124 1.01 -3.13 -18.00
C ILE A 124 1.55 -2.88 -16.60
N THR A 125 2.86 -2.76 -16.47
CA THR A 125 3.46 -2.41 -15.19
C THR A 125 3.52 -0.90 -14.97
N HIS A 126 3.65 -0.46 -13.71
CA HIS A 126 3.81 0.97 -13.38
C HIS A 126 4.99 1.60 -14.10
N GLU A 127 6.07 0.86 -14.34
CA GLU A 127 7.24 1.34 -15.06
C GLU A 127 6.91 1.68 -16.53
N CYS A 128 5.89 1.04 -17.11
CA CYS A 128 5.43 1.37 -18.47
C CYS A 128 4.88 2.80 -18.55
N LEU A 129 4.32 3.34 -17.46
CA LEU A 129 3.81 4.71 -17.40
C LEU A 129 4.94 5.77 -17.47
N ASN A 130 6.18 5.39 -17.13
CA ASN A 130 7.37 6.23 -17.29
C ASN A 130 8.07 6.03 -18.65
N ASN A 131 7.61 5.07 -19.45
CA ASN A 131 8.17 4.80 -20.77
C ASN A 131 7.42 5.61 -21.84
N ASN A 132 8.04 6.69 -22.31
CA ASN A 132 7.44 7.58 -23.30
C ASN A 132 7.02 6.88 -24.59
N VAL A 133 7.71 5.83 -25.00
CA VAL A 133 7.37 5.05 -26.22
C VAL A 133 6.08 4.31 -26.01
N VAL A 134 5.93 3.64 -24.87
CA VAL A 134 4.70 2.92 -24.49
C VAL A 134 3.54 3.92 -24.38
N MET A 135 3.73 5.02 -23.64
CA MET A 135 2.67 6.00 -23.40
C MET A 135 2.19 6.66 -24.69
N ARG A 136 3.09 7.06 -25.58
CA ARG A 136 2.70 7.61 -26.89
C ARG A 136 1.90 6.60 -27.70
N LYS A 137 2.34 5.34 -27.72
CA LYS A 137 1.63 4.28 -28.45
C LYS A 137 0.24 4.01 -27.89
N LEU A 138 0.07 3.99 -26.58
CA LEU A 138 -1.24 3.85 -25.96
C LEU A 138 -2.13 5.08 -26.21
N LEU A 139 -1.58 6.27 -26.24
CA LEU A 139 -2.31 7.49 -26.59
C LEU A 139 -2.81 7.49 -28.03
N GLU A 140 -2.08 6.92 -28.99
CA GLU A 140 -2.54 6.77 -30.38
C GLU A 140 -3.83 5.93 -30.49
N TYR A 141 -4.01 4.98 -29.58
CA TYR A 141 -5.16 4.06 -29.58
C TYR A 141 -6.10 4.30 -28.38
N ARG A 142 -6.01 5.46 -27.73
CA ARG A 142 -6.77 5.79 -26.53
C ARG A 142 -8.27 5.57 -26.70
N ASP A 143 -8.82 5.94 -27.83
CA ASP A 143 -10.27 5.90 -28.11
C ASP A 143 -10.81 4.46 -28.23
N LEU A 144 -9.94 3.46 -28.34
CA LEU A 144 -10.33 2.04 -28.30
C LEU A 144 -10.55 1.51 -26.88
N TYR A 145 -10.07 2.24 -25.86
CA TYR A 145 -10.16 1.82 -24.48
C TYR A 145 -11.23 2.59 -23.73
N SER A 146 -12.10 1.86 -23.05
CA SER A 146 -13.18 2.47 -22.25
C SER A 146 -12.83 2.61 -20.78
N CYS A 147 -11.83 1.86 -20.28
CA CYS A 147 -11.53 1.80 -18.85
C CYS A 147 -10.03 1.69 -18.58
N ILE A 148 -9.61 2.38 -17.53
CA ILE A 148 -8.31 2.16 -16.88
C ILE A 148 -8.50 1.83 -15.41
N ILE A 149 -7.81 0.78 -14.93
CA ILE A 149 -7.74 0.39 -13.53
C ILE A 149 -6.27 0.42 -13.11
N ILE A 150 -5.94 1.18 -12.08
CA ILE A 150 -4.56 1.31 -11.57
C ILE A 150 -4.51 0.66 -10.20
N ASP A 151 -3.93 -0.53 -10.11
CA ASP A 151 -3.69 -1.20 -8.83
C ASP A 151 -2.44 -0.62 -8.16
N GLU A 152 -2.47 -0.55 -6.84
CA GLU A 152 -1.46 0.11 -6.01
C GLU A 152 -1.12 1.54 -6.50
N ALA A 153 -2.20 2.32 -6.72
CA ALA A 153 -2.14 3.64 -7.35
C ALA A 153 -1.27 4.68 -6.60
N HIS A 154 -0.93 4.45 -5.33
CA HIS A 154 0.05 5.28 -4.62
C HIS A 154 1.43 5.30 -5.31
N ASN A 155 1.77 4.30 -6.14
CA ASN A 155 3.01 4.30 -6.91
C ASN A 155 3.04 5.35 -8.03
N LEU A 156 1.91 5.95 -8.40
CA LEU A 156 1.90 7.07 -9.33
C LEU A 156 2.67 8.30 -8.81
N ASN A 157 2.93 8.35 -7.51
CA ASN A 157 3.79 9.38 -6.92
C ASN A 157 5.25 9.29 -7.38
N ASN A 158 5.66 8.11 -7.88
CA ASN A 158 6.99 7.85 -8.43
C ASN A 158 7.08 8.12 -9.94
N LEU A 159 6.03 8.70 -10.56
CA LEU A 159 6.11 9.13 -11.95
C LEU A 159 7.19 10.21 -12.12
N ALA A 160 8.07 9.99 -13.08
CA ALA A 160 9.23 10.85 -13.35
C ALA A 160 8.78 12.22 -13.86
N GLY A 161 8.50 13.13 -12.93
CA GLY A 161 8.21 14.53 -13.20
C GLY A 161 6.77 14.83 -13.64
N ALA A 162 6.50 16.14 -13.82
CA ALA A 162 5.20 16.66 -14.22
C ALA A 162 4.73 16.16 -15.61
N SER A 163 5.68 15.89 -16.51
CA SER A 163 5.39 15.42 -17.87
C SER A 163 4.68 14.07 -17.87
N SER A 164 5.18 13.07 -17.12
CA SER A 164 4.58 11.74 -17.06
C SER A 164 3.20 11.77 -16.40
N ALA A 165 3.02 12.59 -15.36
CA ALA A 165 1.73 12.78 -14.72
C ALA A 165 0.71 13.43 -15.67
N ASN A 166 1.12 14.43 -16.45
CA ASN A 166 0.27 15.08 -17.45
C ASN A 166 -0.07 14.14 -18.61
N MET A 167 0.87 13.31 -19.08
CA MET A 167 0.58 12.29 -20.09
C MET A 167 -0.43 11.27 -19.59
N LEU A 168 -0.28 10.76 -18.37
CA LEU A 168 -1.22 9.83 -17.78
C LEU A 168 -2.59 10.48 -17.60
N GLN A 169 -2.65 11.72 -17.13
CA GLN A 169 -3.90 12.47 -17.01
C GLN A 169 -4.57 12.65 -18.37
N GLY A 170 -3.80 13.03 -19.42
CA GLY A 170 -4.29 13.16 -20.79
C GLY A 170 -4.82 11.83 -21.35
N MET A 171 -4.21 10.71 -21.00
CA MET A 171 -4.70 9.38 -21.34
C MET A 171 -5.99 9.07 -20.57
N CYS A 172 -6.01 9.28 -19.26
CA CYS A 172 -7.17 8.99 -18.41
C CYS A 172 -8.40 9.82 -18.80
N SER A 173 -8.23 11.08 -19.19
CA SER A 173 -9.36 11.95 -19.60
C SER A 173 -10.13 11.44 -20.81
N GLY A 174 -9.56 10.54 -21.60
CA GLY A 174 -10.24 9.90 -22.74
C GLY A 174 -11.04 8.66 -22.38
N PHE A 175 -10.89 8.12 -21.17
CA PHE A 175 -11.58 6.91 -20.77
C PHE A 175 -12.91 7.20 -20.07
N GLU A 176 -13.91 6.40 -20.36
CA GLU A 176 -15.22 6.50 -19.70
C GLU A 176 -15.11 6.11 -18.22
N TYR A 177 -14.31 5.08 -17.90
CA TYR A 177 -14.14 4.54 -16.55
C TYR A 177 -12.69 4.65 -16.07
N ARG A 178 -12.46 5.21 -14.88
CA ARG A 178 -11.15 5.48 -14.31
C ARG A 178 -11.11 5.09 -12.85
N PHE A 179 -10.35 4.06 -12.50
CA PHE A 179 -10.33 3.52 -11.14
C PHE A 179 -8.90 3.39 -10.62
N ALA A 180 -8.68 3.95 -9.45
CA ALA A 180 -7.43 3.82 -8.70
C ALA A 180 -7.67 2.95 -7.46
N LEU A 181 -6.95 1.84 -7.35
CA LEU A 181 -7.05 0.92 -6.22
C LEU A 181 -5.77 1.03 -5.38
N THR A 182 -5.90 1.20 -4.07
CA THR A 182 -4.74 1.29 -3.17
C THR A 182 -5.15 0.94 -1.75
N ALA A 183 -4.21 0.44 -0.94
CA ALA A 183 -4.42 0.33 0.50
C ALA A 183 -4.08 1.65 1.21
N THR A 184 -3.18 2.45 0.61
CA THR A 184 -2.62 3.67 1.20
C THR A 184 -2.74 4.82 0.20
N PRO A 185 -3.88 5.51 0.15
CA PRO A 185 -4.11 6.60 -0.80
C PRO A 185 -3.20 7.82 -0.54
N ILE A 186 -2.72 7.95 0.69
CA ILE A 186 -1.72 8.95 1.11
C ILE A 186 -0.60 8.20 1.82
N THR A 187 0.64 8.39 1.39
CA THR A 187 1.82 7.77 2.02
C THR A 187 2.65 8.76 2.81
N THR A 188 2.86 9.97 2.29
CA THR A 188 3.69 11.00 2.93
C THR A 188 2.99 12.34 3.08
N ASN A 189 2.16 12.75 2.11
CA ASN A 189 1.44 14.01 2.17
C ASN A 189 0.16 13.98 1.33
N VAL A 190 -0.73 14.96 1.58
CA VAL A 190 -2.02 15.06 0.88
C VAL A 190 -1.90 15.45 -0.59
N ASP A 191 -0.75 16.04 -1.00
CA ASP A 191 -0.51 16.38 -2.41
C ASP A 191 -0.57 15.15 -3.29
N GLN A 192 -0.20 13.99 -2.77
CA GLN A 192 -0.29 12.68 -3.44
C GLN A 192 -1.72 12.33 -3.77
N PHE A 193 -2.62 12.45 -2.80
CA PHE A 193 -4.04 12.18 -3.01
C PHE A 193 -4.66 13.21 -3.97
N ALA A 194 -4.36 14.49 -3.79
CA ALA A 194 -4.87 15.55 -4.64
C ALA A 194 -4.45 15.35 -6.11
N ARG A 195 -3.21 14.92 -6.34
CA ARG A 195 -2.71 14.57 -7.68
C ARG A 195 -3.42 13.35 -8.23
N LEU A 196 -3.64 12.32 -7.42
CA LEU A 196 -4.39 11.13 -7.83
C LEU A 196 -5.83 11.47 -8.21
N ALA A 197 -6.50 12.32 -7.42
CA ALA A 197 -7.84 12.82 -7.73
C ALA A 197 -7.87 13.59 -9.06
N TYR A 198 -6.89 14.46 -9.30
CA TYR A 198 -6.74 15.17 -10.58
C TYR A 198 -6.53 14.22 -11.77
N ILE A 199 -5.74 13.16 -11.61
CA ILE A 199 -5.51 12.18 -12.69
C ILE A 199 -6.79 11.39 -12.99
N MET A 200 -7.53 10.99 -11.96
CA MET A 200 -8.73 10.17 -12.13
C MET A 200 -9.94 10.98 -12.57
N ASP A 201 -10.11 12.20 -12.09
CA ASP A 201 -11.29 13.04 -12.39
C ASP A 201 -10.92 14.53 -12.42
N LYS A 202 -10.31 14.93 -13.53
CA LYS A 202 -9.90 16.34 -13.74
C LYS A 202 -11.10 17.31 -13.78
N ASP A 203 -12.24 16.83 -14.21
CA ASP A 203 -13.42 17.70 -14.36
C ASP A 203 -13.95 18.13 -12.99
N SER A 204 -13.98 17.19 -12.03
CA SER A 204 -14.35 17.50 -10.64
C SER A 204 -13.21 18.12 -9.84
N TYR A 205 -11.95 17.78 -10.17
CA TYR A 205 -10.76 18.20 -9.44
C TYR A 205 -9.72 18.85 -10.37
N PRO A 206 -10.02 20.02 -10.97
CA PRO A 206 -9.21 20.60 -12.06
C PRO A 206 -7.85 21.16 -11.61
N ASP A 207 -7.67 21.43 -10.31
CA ASP A 207 -6.47 22.02 -9.75
C ASP A 207 -6.04 21.27 -8.47
N TYR A 208 -5.08 20.36 -8.62
CA TYR A 208 -4.59 19.55 -7.50
C TYR A 208 -3.87 20.38 -6.43
N VAL A 209 -3.29 21.54 -6.78
CA VAL A 209 -2.60 22.40 -5.80
C VAL A 209 -3.61 23.09 -4.89
N LYS A 210 -4.71 23.60 -5.47
CA LYS A 210 -5.82 24.15 -4.68
C LYS A 210 -6.49 23.08 -3.83
N LEU A 211 -6.70 21.89 -4.41
CA LEU A 211 -7.27 20.76 -3.67
C LEU A 211 -6.38 20.39 -2.47
N ALA A 212 -5.08 20.23 -2.68
CA ALA A 212 -4.14 19.92 -1.59
C ALA A 212 -4.15 20.99 -0.48
N ARG A 213 -4.19 22.28 -0.83
CA ARG A 213 -4.34 23.35 0.15
C ARG A 213 -5.64 23.28 0.93
N ALA A 214 -6.75 23.04 0.23
CA ALA A 214 -8.06 22.89 0.84
C ALA A 214 -8.13 21.70 1.79
N MET A 215 -7.41 20.61 1.48
CA MET A 215 -7.29 19.45 2.35
C MET A 215 -6.44 19.76 3.59
N LYS A 216 -5.30 20.46 3.43
CA LYS A 216 -4.39 20.84 4.54
C LYS A 216 -5.06 21.77 5.55
N ASN A 217 -5.86 22.71 5.07
CA ASN A 217 -6.56 23.67 5.94
C ASN A 217 -7.96 23.21 6.40
N GLY A 218 -8.37 21.98 6.04
CA GLY A 218 -9.64 21.40 6.47
C GLY A 218 -10.89 21.95 5.77
N SER A 219 -10.73 22.79 4.73
CA SER A 219 -11.87 23.32 3.97
C SER A 219 -12.44 22.36 2.93
N PHE A 220 -11.78 21.23 2.69
CA PHE A 220 -12.23 20.14 1.82
C PHE A 220 -12.29 18.82 2.58
N SER A 221 -13.40 18.12 2.45
CA SER A 221 -13.56 16.76 2.96
C SER A 221 -13.90 15.81 1.80
N ILE A 222 -13.12 14.73 1.69
CA ILE A 222 -13.36 13.63 0.75
C ILE A 222 -14.73 12.98 0.99
N LYS A 223 -15.23 13.02 2.22
CA LYS A 223 -16.53 12.46 2.59
C LYS A 223 -17.71 13.09 1.83
N ASN A 224 -17.49 14.23 1.20
CA ASN A 224 -18.53 14.91 0.42
C ASN A 224 -18.79 14.22 -0.95
N ASP A 225 -17.90 13.33 -1.40
CA ASP A 225 -18.11 12.50 -2.59
C ASP A 225 -17.80 11.02 -2.27
N PRO A 226 -18.74 10.32 -1.60
CA PRO A 226 -18.55 8.94 -1.17
C PRO A 226 -18.49 7.92 -2.32
N PHE A 227 -18.93 8.31 -3.52
CA PHE A 227 -18.81 7.48 -4.72
C PHE A 227 -17.44 7.63 -5.39
N PHE A 228 -16.79 8.78 -5.22
CA PHE A 228 -15.44 9.00 -5.73
C PHE A 228 -14.38 8.41 -4.81
N PHE A 229 -14.55 8.53 -3.50
CA PHE A 229 -13.63 7.95 -2.54
C PHE A 229 -14.29 6.86 -1.70
N ILE A 230 -14.03 5.61 -2.08
CA ILE A 230 -14.55 4.42 -1.39
C ILE A 230 -13.48 3.87 -0.47
N SER A 231 -13.70 3.94 0.84
CA SER A 231 -12.76 3.43 1.84
C SER A 231 -13.36 2.28 2.64
N ARG A 232 -12.61 1.16 2.74
CA ARG A 232 -12.99 0.01 3.56
C ARG A 232 -11.81 -0.47 4.37
N LYS A 233 -12.06 -0.81 5.62
CA LYS A 233 -11.09 -1.37 6.56
C LYS A 233 -11.62 -2.68 7.12
N TYR A 234 -10.76 -3.49 7.67
CA TYR A 234 -11.20 -4.57 8.54
C TYR A 234 -11.90 -3.98 9.76
N ALA A 235 -13.12 -4.44 10.04
CA ALA A 235 -13.99 -3.85 11.07
C ALA A 235 -13.44 -4.05 12.50
N ASP A 236 -12.58 -5.05 12.72
CA ASP A 236 -12.30 -5.60 14.04
C ASP A 236 -10.82 -5.55 14.43
N PHE A 237 -10.08 -4.53 13.96
CA PHE A 237 -8.70 -4.31 14.37
C PHE A 237 -8.58 -3.28 15.49
N ASP A 238 -8.14 -3.72 16.63
CA ASP A 238 -7.57 -2.87 17.65
C ASP A 238 -6.04 -2.91 17.52
N ILE A 239 -5.44 -1.84 17.02
CA ILE A 239 -3.99 -1.72 16.89
C ILE A 239 -3.53 -0.86 18.06
N SER A 240 -2.91 -1.48 19.05
CA SER A 240 -2.23 -0.73 20.10
C SER A 240 -0.79 -0.44 19.69
N MET A 241 -0.35 0.81 19.85
CA MET A 241 1.03 1.21 19.60
C MET A 241 1.75 1.47 20.91
N LYS A 242 2.97 0.97 20.99
CA LYS A 242 3.90 1.33 22.07
C LYS A 242 5.20 1.83 21.47
N THR A 243 5.69 2.92 22.01
CA THR A 243 7.07 3.35 21.79
C THR A 243 7.96 2.67 22.82
N VAL A 244 9.06 2.11 22.38
CA VAL A 244 10.09 1.53 23.24
C VAL A 244 11.29 2.48 23.16
N GLY A 245 11.50 3.23 24.22
CA GLY A 245 12.64 4.15 24.34
C GLY A 245 13.79 3.45 25.05
N TYR A 246 14.99 3.60 24.52
CA TYR A 246 16.21 3.14 25.17
C TYR A 246 17.20 4.28 25.27
N PRO A 247 17.76 4.56 26.47
CA PRO A 247 18.72 5.64 26.62
C PRO A 247 19.97 5.36 25.81
N LEU A 248 20.41 6.34 25.05
CA LEU A 248 21.72 6.35 24.43
C LEU A 248 22.75 6.64 25.52
N PHE A 249 23.55 5.62 25.89
CA PHE A 249 24.75 5.86 26.69
C PHE A 249 25.87 6.41 25.82
N VAL A 250 25.73 7.63 25.31
CA VAL A 250 26.80 8.28 24.55
C VAL A 250 26.90 9.72 24.96
N GLU A 251 28.07 9.98 25.53
CA GLU A 251 28.48 11.35 25.83
C GLU A 251 28.48 12.24 24.60
N ALA A 252 28.37 13.53 24.86
CA ALA A 252 28.18 14.69 23.98
C ALA A 252 28.88 14.76 22.59
N GLN A 253 29.58 13.73 22.16
CA GLN A 253 30.30 13.72 20.87
C GLN A 253 29.40 13.66 19.65
N TYR A 254 28.13 13.32 19.81
CA TYR A 254 27.17 13.15 18.70
C TYR A 254 26.27 14.35 18.45
N ASN A 255 26.31 15.37 19.28
CA ASN A 255 25.50 16.59 19.12
C ASN A 255 25.89 17.46 17.90
N GLN A 256 26.90 17.09 17.14
CA GLN A 256 27.42 17.84 15.98
C GLN A 256 27.29 17.10 14.63
N ILE A 257 26.68 15.94 14.59
CA ILE A 257 26.59 15.14 13.35
C ILE A 257 25.21 15.30 12.72
N ASP A 258 25.17 15.48 11.41
CA ASP A 258 23.96 15.52 10.61
C ASP A 258 23.10 14.27 10.86
N VAL A 259 21.87 14.50 11.29
CA VAL A 259 20.95 13.48 11.81
C VAL A 259 20.72 12.32 10.83
N SER A 260 20.73 12.58 9.52
CA SER A 260 20.49 11.55 8.50
C SER A 260 21.66 10.54 8.38
N GLY A 261 22.88 10.98 8.58
CA GLY A 261 24.05 10.11 8.61
C GLY A 261 24.29 9.45 9.99
N ALA A 262 23.88 10.12 11.06
CA ALA A 262 24.05 9.66 12.44
C ALA A 262 23.17 8.43 12.74
N ASP A 263 21.95 8.36 12.22
CA ASP A 263 21.03 7.23 12.47
C ASP A 263 21.61 5.91 11.98
N MET A 264 22.22 5.88 10.79
CA MET A 264 22.86 4.68 10.27
C MET A 264 24.11 4.29 11.08
N PHE A 265 24.88 5.28 11.52
CA PHE A 265 26.07 5.07 12.32
C PHE A 265 25.73 4.55 13.71
N LEU A 266 24.73 5.13 14.37
CA LEU A 266 24.26 4.74 15.69
C LEU A 266 23.71 3.31 15.70
N LYS A 267 22.99 2.91 14.66
CA LYS A 267 22.41 1.56 14.55
C LYS A 267 23.40 0.46 14.22
N CYS A 268 24.60 0.82 13.72
CA CYS A 268 25.57 -0.17 13.25
C CYS A 268 26.95 -0.09 13.92
N LYS A 269 27.39 1.02 14.45
CA LYS A 269 28.81 1.25 14.79
C LYS A 269 29.07 1.97 16.11
N GLY A 270 28.09 2.51 16.77
CA GLY A 270 28.26 3.23 18.03
C GLY A 270 27.85 2.39 19.25
N PRO A 271 28.17 2.82 20.47
CA PRO A 271 27.69 2.17 21.69
C PRO A 271 26.18 2.08 21.78
N GLY A 272 25.44 3.07 21.23
CA GLY A 272 23.99 3.06 21.13
C GLY A 272 23.44 1.96 20.24
N ALA A 273 24.17 1.53 19.21
CA ALA A 273 23.80 0.42 18.36
C ALA A 273 23.70 -0.90 19.13
N TYR A 274 24.63 -1.16 20.03
CA TYR A 274 24.61 -2.34 20.92
C TYR A 274 23.39 -2.31 21.85
N ASN A 275 23.05 -1.14 22.38
CA ASN A 275 21.88 -1.00 23.24
C ASN A 275 20.57 -1.29 22.48
N GLN A 276 20.43 -0.79 21.26
CA GLN A 276 19.24 -1.04 20.45
C GLN A 276 19.09 -2.51 20.09
N VAL A 277 20.16 -3.19 19.63
CA VAL A 277 20.07 -4.60 19.26
C VAL A 277 19.87 -5.49 20.49
N ASN A 278 20.53 -5.20 21.60
CA ASN A 278 20.29 -5.92 22.85
C ASN A 278 18.86 -5.75 23.35
N ALA A 279 18.31 -4.54 23.21
CA ALA A 279 16.93 -4.26 23.53
C ALA A 279 15.96 -5.04 22.63
N LEU A 280 16.24 -5.15 21.32
CA LEU A 280 15.47 -6.00 20.42
C LEU A 280 15.54 -7.48 20.85
N VAL A 281 16.72 -7.99 21.16
CA VAL A 281 16.92 -9.37 21.65
C VAL A 281 16.12 -9.61 22.93
N SER A 282 16.26 -8.71 23.92
CA SER A 282 15.50 -8.80 25.19
C SER A 282 14.00 -8.75 24.95
N PHE A 283 13.54 -7.85 24.07
CA PHE A 283 12.14 -7.75 23.70
C PHE A 283 11.58 -9.05 23.10
N ILE A 284 12.31 -9.66 22.16
CA ILE A 284 11.90 -10.94 21.56
C ILE A 284 11.87 -12.05 22.61
N GLN A 285 12.86 -12.07 23.52
CA GLN A 285 12.92 -13.06 24.62
C GLN A 285 11.79 -12.89 25.63
N GLU A 286 11.38 -11.66 25.95
CA GLU A 286 10.26 -11.33 26.82
C GLU A 286 8.90 -11.73 26.18
N HIS A 287 8.83 -11.70 24.85
CA HIS A 287 7.63 -12.07 24.07
C HIS A 287 7.70 -13.50 23.52
N ARG A 288 8.42 -14.41 24.23
CA ARG A 288 8.47 -15.84 23.86
C ARG A 288 7.07 -16.45 23.83
N GLY A 289 6.75 -17.12 22.71
CA GLY A 289 5.42 -17.69 22.46
C GLY A 289 4.51 -16.77 21.64
N GLU A 290 4.81 -15.49 21.54
CA GLU A 290 4.25 -14.58 20.54
C GLU A 290 5.12 -14.58 19.29
N ARG A 291 4.53 -14.34 18.11
CA ARG A 291 5.24 -14.31 16.83
C ARG A 291 5.32 -12.90 16.30
N GLY A 292 6.52 -12.47 15.93
CA GLY A 292 6.80 -11.10 15.57
C GLY A 292 7.29 -10.87 14.16
N LEU A 293 7.10 -9.63 13.70
CA LEU A 293 7.70 -9.10 12.48
C LEU A 293 8.57 -7.90 12.83
N VAL A 294 9.82 -7.89 12.41
CA VAL A 294 10.76 -6.76 12.60
C VAL A 294 11.11 -6.17 11.25
N TYR A 295 10.87 -4.88 11.09
CA TYR A 295 11.23 -4.15 9.88
C TYR A 295 12.60 -3.52 10.00
N ILE A 296 13.50 -3.89 9.08
CA ILE A 296 14.87 -3.34 8.97
C ILE A 296 15.18 -3.11 7.50
N ASN A 297 15.23 -1.85 7.09
CA ASN A 297 15.41 -1.49 5.68
C ASN A 297 16.85 -1.68 5.21
N GLN A 298 17.83 -1.23 6.00
CA GLN A 298 19.21 -1.21 5.60
C GLN A 298 19.88 -2.59 5.73
N HIS A 299 20.53 -3.02 4.64
CA HIS A 299 21.19 -4.34 4.60
C HIS A 299 22.26 -4.50 5.69
N VAL A 300 23.10 -3.48 5.90
CA VAL A 300 24.19 -3.54 6.87
C VAL A 300 23.66 -3.70 8.30
N ILE A 301 22.61 -2.96 8.64
CA ILE A 301 21.95 -3.05 9.96
C ILE A 301 21.32 -4.43 10.13
N ARG A 302 20.63 -4.93 9.12
CA ARG A 302 20.01 -6.24 9.16
C ARG A 302 21.00 -7.35 9.39
N GLU A 303 22.08 -7.41 8.60
CA GLU A 303 23.15 -8.43 8.77
C GLU A 303 23.77 -8.39 10.18
N TRP A 304 23.90 -7.20 10.73
CA TRP A 304 24.41 -7.04 12.08
C TRP A 304 23.41 -7.56 13.12
N VAL A 305 22.14 -7.21 13.01
CA VAL A 305 21.05 -7.68 13.89
C VAL A 305 20.96 -9.21 13.84
N LEU A 306 21.02 -9.83 12.66
CA LEU A 306 20.93 -11.29 12.52
C LEU A 306 22.00 -12.02 13.32
N ARG A 307 23.23 -11.51 13.38
CA ARG A 307 24.31 -12.09 14.20
C ARG A 307 23.97 -12.09 15.69
N PHE A 308 23.27 -11.06 16.18
CA PHE A 308 22.86 -11.03 17.59
C PHE A 308 21.71 -11.99 17.86
N LEU A 309 20.79 -12.17 16.91
CA LEU A 309 19.72 -13.16 17.02
C LEU A 309 20.30 -14.58 17.03
N ASP A 310 21.29 -14.88 16.17
CA ASP A 310 22.01 -16.16 16.16
C ASP A 310 22.69 -16.44 17.53
N ASN A 311 23.41 -15.46 18.04
CA ASN A 311 24.07 -15.57 19.34
C ASN A 311 23.09 -15.77 20.51
N ALA A 312 21.88 -15.22 20.39
CA ALA A 312 20.84 -15.37 21.40
C ALA A 312 19.98 -16.64 21.22
N GLY A 313 20.23 -17.44 20.20
CA GLY A 313 19.47 -18.66 19.90
C GLY A 313 18.00 -18.37 19.52
N ILE A 314 17.71 -17.21 18.93
CA ILE A 314 16.38 -16.83 18.46
C ILE A 314 16.16 -17.44 17.08
N ARG A 315 15.03 -18.13 16.89
CA ARG A 315 14.66 -18.73 15.61
C ARG A 315 14.01 -17.68 14.73
N TYR A 316 14.69 -17.30 13.67
CA TYR A 316 14.18 -16.27 12.74
C TYR A 316 14.13 -16.72 11.30
N GLY A 317 13.28 -16.04 10.51
CA GLY A 317 13.29 -16.05 9.05
C GLY A 317 13.67 -14.67 8.51
N CYS A 318 14.22 -14.61 7.30
CA CYS A 318 14.57 -13.33 6.67
C CYS A 318 13.93 -13.25 5.28
N ILE A 319 13.15 -12.19 5.05
CA ILE A 319 12.55 -11.88 3.74
C ILE A 319 13.04 -10.49 3.31
N ASN A 320 13.71 -10.42 2.15
CA ASN A 320 14.26 -9.17 1.66
C ASN A 320 14.21 -9.08 0.14
N GLY A 321 14.61 -7.95 -0.45
CA GLY A 321 14.55 -7.74 -1.89
C GLY A 321 15.47 -8.64 -2.74
N LYS A 322 16.35 -9.45 -2.11
CA LYS A 322 17.26 -10.38 -2.76
C LYS A 322 16.83 -11.84 -2.61
N THR A 323 15.94 -12.15 -1.65
CA THR A 323 15.41 -13.51 -1.49
C THR A 323 14.53 -13.89 -2.68
N SER A 324 14.61 -15.15 -3.08
CA SER A 324 13.77 -15.68 -4.14
C SER A 324 12.33 -15.87 -3.64
N LYS A 325 11.39 -15.94 -4.56
CA LYS A 325 9.98 -16.17 -4.21
C LYS A 325 9.77 -17.49 -3.45
N LEU A 326 10.54 -18.54 -3.79
CA LEU A 326 10.47 -19.83 -3.11
C LEU A 326 10.97 -19.76 -1.67
N GLU A 327 12.07 -19.06 -1.44
CA GLU A 327 12.59 -18.79 -0.07
C GLU A 327 11.58 -17.99 0.75
N ASP A 328 10.98 -16.97 0.16
CA ASP A 328 9.94 -16.17 0.84
C ASP A 328 8.72 -17.03 1.22
N GLU A 329 8.25 -17.87 0.30
CA GLU A 329 7.13 -18.81 0.54
C GLU A 329 7.48 -19.83 1.64
N GLU A 330 8.70 -20.34 1.66
CA GLU A 330 9.16 -21.26 2.71
C GLU A 330 9.21 -20.58 4.08
N VAL A 331 9.76 -19.36 4.18
CA VAL A 331 9.76 -18.59 5.43
C VAL A 331 8.35 -18.33 5.92
N MET A 332 7.44 -17.93 5.02
CA MET A 332 6.03 -17.70 5.37
C MET A 332 5.34 -18.99 5.85
N ASP A 333 5.61 -20.13 5.23
CA ASP A 333 5.05 -21.42 5.66
C ASP A 333 5.57 -21.84 7.04
N ARG A 334 6.87 -21.69 7.27
CA ARG A 334 7.50 -21.96 8.57
C ARG A 334 6.93 -21.07 9.67
N PHE A 335 6.70 -19.80 9.38
CA PHE A 335 6.15 -18.86 10.34
C PHE A 335 4.66 -19.07 10.61
N ASN A 336 3.84 -19.15 9.56
CA ASN A 336 2.39 -19.20 9.70
C ASN A 336 1.87 -20.60 10.10
N ASN A 337 2.38 -21.67 9.45
CA ASN A 337 1.84 -23.01 9.54
C ASN A 337 2.64 -23.89 10.51
N LYS A 338 3.95 -24.01 10.31
CA LYS A 338 4.82 -24.86 11.15
C LYS A 338 5.09 -24.25 12.51
N LYS A 339 5.03 -22.90 12.61
CA LYS A 339 5.24 -22.14 13.85
C LYS A 339 6.60 -22.43 14.51
N ASP A 340 7.63 -22.69 13.70
CA ASP A 340 8.98 -23.00 14.14
C ASP A 340 9.91 -21.77 14.13
N LEU A 341 9.39 -20.58 13.77
CA LEU A 341 10.07 -19.30 13.83
C LEU A 341 9.43 -18.40 14.89
N ASP A 342 10.26 -17.71 15.65
CA ASP A 342 9.85 -16.74 16.68
C ASP A 342 9.61 -15.35 16.04
N VAL A 343 10.41 -15.01 15.02
CA VAL A 343 10.36 -13.70 14.38
C VAL A 343 10.71 -13.78 12.89
N VAL A 344 10.13 -12.91 12.09
CA VAL A 344 10.57 -12.65 10.70
C VAL A 344 11.20 -11.26 10.62
N ILE A 345 12.39 -11.18 10.04
CA ILE A 345 13.09 -9.93 9.76
C ILE A 345 12.86 -9.58 8.29
N THR A 346 12.38 -8.37 8.01
CA THR A 346 12.07 -7.98 6.63
C THR A 346 12.53 -6.57 6.30
N SER A 347 12.85 -6.34 5.04
CA SER A 347 13.02 -5.01 4.45
C SER A 347 11.96 -4.71 3.37
N VAL A 348 11.11 -5.66 3.06
CA VAL A 348 10.09 -5.50 2.02
C VAL A 348 8.73 -5.22 2.64
N THR A 349 7.99 -4.32 2.03
CA THR A 349 6.62 -3.95 2.44
C THR A 349 5.54 -4.66 1.60
N GLU A 350 5.96 -5.53 0.69
CA GLU A 350 5.10 -6.15 -0.31
C GLU A 350 5.31 -7.66 -0.40
N ALA A 351 4.25 -8.36 -0.84
CA ALA A 351 4.26 -9.79 -1.10
C ALA A 351 4.53 -10.70 0.11
N ILE A 352 4.44 -10.17 1.33
CA ILE A 352 4.47 -10.96 2.56
C ILE A 352 3.09 -10.95 3.22
N ASP A 353 2.70 -12.12 3.74
CA ASP A 353 1.45 -12.34 4.44
C ASP A 353 1.73 -13.17 5.69
N LEU A 354 1.82 -12.51 6.83
CA LEU A 354 2.22 -13.10 8.10
C LEU A 354 1.12 -12.93 9.15
N ASP A 355 0.91 -13.97 9.95
CA ASP A 355 0.03 -13.95 11.11
C ASP A 355 0.85 -13.63 12.36
N CYS A 356 1.03 -12.32 12.62
CA CYS A 356 1.84 -11.83 13.72
C CYS A 356 1.01 -11.47 14.95
N ASP A 357 1.60 -11.55 16.12
CA ASP A 357 1.09 -11.01 17.38
C ASP A 357 1.58 -9.58 17.58
N TRP A 358 2.77 -9.28 17.05
CA TRP A 358 3.36 -7.94 17.11
C TRP A 358 4.21 -7.61 15.89
N VAL A 359 4.39 -6.29 15.64
CA VAL A 359 5.29 -5.71 14.64
C VAL A 359 6.21 -4.71 15.32
N MET A 360 7.50 -4.75 15.01
CA MET A 360 8.49 -3.80 15.46
C MET A 360 9.11 -3.07 14.27
N PHE A 361 9.05 -1.76 14.28
CA PHE A 361 9.84 -0.91 13.39
C PHE A 361 11.18 -0.59 14.06
N TYR A 362 12.20 -1.35 13.71
CA TYR A 362 13.58 -1.10 14.17
C TYR A 362 14.17 0.11 13.44
N GLU A 363 13.81 0.26 12.16
CA GLU A 363 14.06 1.46 11.37
C GLU A 363 12.73 2.03 10.88
N TYR A 364 12.67 3.35 10.70
CA TYR A 364 11.43 4.01 10.30
C TYR A 364 11.20 3.93 8.79
N THR A 365 9.94 3.79 8.43
CA THR A 365 9.47 3.84 7.06
C THR A 365 8.18 4.66 6.98
N VAL A 366 8.01 5.38 5.89
CA VAL A 366 6.75 6.06 5.58
C VAL A 366 5.62 5.09 5.21
N ASN A 367 5.95 3.80 5.00
CA ASN A 367 5.00 2.76 4.60
C ASN A 367 4.46 1.95 5.80
N VAL A 368 4.40 2.55 6.98
CA VAL A 368 3.95 1.90 8.23
C VAL A 368 2.62 1.17 8.05
N ALA A 369 1.61 1.83 7.48
CA ALA A 369 0.29 1.24 7.28
C ALA A 369 0.30 0.01 6.35
N GLN A 370 1.17 -0.02 5.33
CA GLN A 370 1.32 -1.20 4.46
C GLN A 370 1.91 -2.37 5.22
N MET A 371 2.93 -2.13 6.04
CA MET A 371 3.60 -3.16 6.83
C MET A 371 2.65 -3.76 7.88
N ILE A 372 1.91 -2.91 8.60
CA ILE A 372 0.87 -3.35 9.55
C ILE A 372 -0.16 -4.24 8.85
N GLY A 373 -0.64 -3.81 7.67
CA GLY A 373 -1.58 -4.60 6.88
C GLY A 373 -1.05 -5.94 6.38
N ARG A 374 0.27 -6.13 6.31
CA ARG A 374 0.89 -7.42 5.96
C ARG A 374 1.02 -8.36 7.16
N ALA A 375 1.20 -7.83 8.33
CA ALA A 375 1.32 -8.56 9.59
C ALA A 375 -0.05 -8.99 10.15
N SER A 376 -1.14 -8.44 9.64
CA SER A 376 -2.48 -8.58 10.20
C SER A 376 -3.40 -9.56 9.46
N ARG A 377 -2.91 -10.30 8.49
CA ARG A 377 -3.74 -11.16 7.59
C ARG A 377 -4.22 -12.44 8.24
N GLY A 378 -4.36 -12.72 9.30
CA GLY A 378 -4.95 -13.90 9.96
C GLY A 378 -5.81 -13.52 11.13
N LEU A 379 -5.78 -12.25 11.47
CA LEU A 379 -6.33 -11.74 12.70
C LEU A 379 -7.85 -11.53 12.55
N LYS A 380 -8.64 -12.50 12.93
CA LYS A 380 -10.09 -12.33 13.08
C LYS A 380 -10.48 -11.84 14.47
N ASP A 381 -9.70 -12.19 15.50
CA ASP A 381 -10.11 -11.98 16.91
C ASP A 381 -8.95 -11.59 17.84
N LYS A 382 -7.84 -11.06 17.34
CA LYS A 382 -6.73 -10.64 18.20
C LYS A 382 -6.17 -9.26 17.82
N THR A 383 -5.65 -8.58 18.83
CA THR A 383 -5.04 -7.25 18.70
C THR A 383 -3.60 -7.37 18.22
N LEU A 384 -3.25 -6.74 17.10
CA LEU A 384 -1.88 -6.60 16.66
C LEU A 384 -1.19 -5.48 17.45
N LYS A 385 -0.12 -5.80 18.15
CA LYS A 385 0.71 -4.81 18.86
C LYS A 385 1.75 -4.23 17.89
N VAL A 386 1.84 -2.91 17.80
CA VAL A 386 2.81 -2.23 16.95
C VAL A 386 3.78 -1.43 17.78
N TYR A 387 5.07 -1.64 17.55
CA TYR A 387 6.16 -1.01 18.31
C TYR A 387 7.07 -0.21 17.38
N PHE A 388 7.48 0.95 17.84
CA PHE A 388 8.57 1.71 17.24
C PHE A 388 9.74 1.72 18.19
N MET A 389 10.91 1.34 17.71
CA MET A 389 12.14 1.42 18.49
C MET A 389 12.71 2.82 18.34
N ILE A 390 12.60 3.62 19.37
CA ILE A 390 13.05 5.01 19.40
C ILE A 390 14.14 5.11 20.46
N THR A 391 15.28 5.68 20.10
CA THR A 391 16.34 5.97 21.05
C THR A 391 16.08 7.35 21.65
N GLU A 392 15.92 7.39 22.98
CA GLU A 392 15.72 8.63 23.73
C GLU A 392 16.90 9.60 23.54
N ASP A 393 16.64 10.90 23.61
CA ASP A 393 17.61 11.98 23.46
C ASP A 393 18.37 11.99 22.11
N THR A 394 17.74 11.48 21.07
CA THR A 394 18.27 11.51 19.69
C THR A 394 17.30 12.19 18.73
N GLY A 395 17.80 12.46 17.52
CA GLY A 395 16.98 12.93 16.41
C GLY A 395 15.89 11.95 15.95
N GLU A 396 15.93 10.69 16.39
CA GLU A 396 14.93 9.67 16.02
C GLU A 396 13.54 10.04 16.52
N LEU A 397 13.42 10.59 17.73
CA LEU A 397 12.13 11.04 18.28
C LEU A 397 11.53 12.15 17.44
N ARG A 398 12.35 13.16 17.07
CA ARG A 398 11.93 14.25 16.21
C ARG A 398 11.53 13.74 14.82
N TYR A 399 12.34 12.85 14.23
CA TYR A 399 12.02 12.24 12.95
C TYR A 399 10.69 11.47 12.98
N PHE A 400 10.43 10.73 14.06
CA PHE A 400 9.17 10.04 14.27
C PHE A 400 7.99 11.02 14.28
N TYR A 401 8.09 12.11 15.04
CA TYR A 401 7.04 13.12 15.08
C TYR A 401 6.81 13.79 13.73
N ASP A 402 7.87 14.26 13.09
CA ASP A 402 7.76 15.05 11.86
C ASP A 402 7.29 14.21 10.66
N ASN A 403 7.72 12.97 10.56
CA ASN A 403 7.52 12.15 9.35
C ASN A 403 6.51 11.02 9.52
N ILE A 404 6.21 10.59 10.73
CA ILE A 404 5.26 9.50 10.96
C ILE A 404 4.01 10.00 11.68
N TYR A 405 4.16 10.62 12.83
CA TYR A 405 3.03 11.06 13.62
C TYR A 405 2.25 12.21 12.95
N SER A 406 2.91 13.29 12.56
CA SER A 406 2.25 14.45 11.92
C SER A 406 1.59 14.07 10.59
N VAL A 407 2.24 13.22 9.80
CA VAL A 407 1.67 12.69 8.54
C VAL A 407 0.43 11.86 8.82
N SER A 408 0.43 11.05 9.88
CA SER A 408 -0.73 10.25 10.25
C SER A 408 -1.92 11.10 10.71
N GLU A 409 -1.67 12.18 11.46
CA GLU A 409 -2.74 13.12 11.83
C GLU A 409 -3.39 13.75 10.60
N VAL A 410 -2.60 14.13 9.61
CA VAL A 410 -3.12 14.68 8.35
C VAL A 410 -3.92 13.63 7.60
N ILE A 411 -3.41 12.40 7.49
CA ILE A 411 -4.13 11.28 6.87
C ILE A 411 -5.45 11.04 7.58
N GLN A 412 -5.44 11.04 8.91
CA GLN A 412 -6.63 10.86 9.74
C GLN A 412 -7.68 11.96 9.48
N LYS A 413 -7.26 13.23 9.43
CA LYS A 413 -8.15 14.36 9.13
C LYS A 413 -8.76 14.27 7.74
N VAL A 414 -8.00 13.83 6.73
CA VAL A 414 -8.39 13.79 5.32
C VAL A 414 -9.20 12.53 4.99
N VAL A 415 -8.73 11.36 5.41
CA VAL A 415 -9.30 10.05 5.04
C VAL A 415 -10.30 9.53 6.09
N GLY A 416 -10.33 10.13 7.29
CA GLY A 416 -11.19 9.75 8.40
C GLY A 416 -10.52 8.76 9.36
N LYS A 417 -11.31 8.17 10.26
CA LYS A 417 -10.85 7.34 11.40
C LYS A 417 -10.02 6.09 11.05
N ARG A 418 -9.67 5.87 9.82
CA ARG A 418 -8.93 4.69 9.38
C ARG A 418 -7.58 4.49 10.07
N TYR A 419 -6.96 5.59 10.51
CA TYR A 419 -5.64 5.60 11.14
C TYR A 419 -5.68 5.96 12.62
N ASP A 420 -6.86 6.20 13.22
CA ASP A 420 -7.03 6.51 14.65
C ASP A 420 -6.41 5.43 15.54
N ALA A 421 -6.53 4.17 15.14
CA ALA A 421 -5.98 3.05 15.90
C ALA A 421 -4.45 2.92 15.80
N VAL A 422 -3.81 3.55 14.80
CA VAL A 422 -2.38 3.37 14.52
C VAL A 422 -1.50 4.28 15.38
N PHE A 423 -2.05 5.39 15.93
CA PHE A 423 -1.23 6.45 16.53
C PHE A 423 -1.73 6.98 17.88
N ASP A 424 -2.30 6.14 18.73
CA ASP A 424 -2.47 6.50 20.14
C ASP A 424 -1.11 6.33 20.87
N VAL A 425 -0.19 7.22 20.54
CA VAL A 425 1.15 7.27 21.16
C VAL A 425 1.03 8.00 22.49
N LYS A 426 0.76 7.27 23.55
CA LYS A 426 1.00 7.76 24.91
C LYS A 426 2.51 7.75 25.16
N LEU A 427 3.19 8.78 24.70
CA LEU A 427 4.53 9.05 25.17
C LEU A 427 4.46 9.25 26.68
N LYS A 428 5.26 8.52 27.44
CA LYS A 428 5.57 8.88 28.81
C LYS A 428 6.36 10.18 28.74
N SER A 429 5.65 11.27 28.81
CA SER A 429 6.17 12.58 28.49
C SER A 429 6.60 13.34 29.73
N GLY A 430 7.54 14.11 29.57
CA GLY A 430 7.89 15.32 30.27
C GLY A 430 8.38 16.40 29.32
N VAL A 431 8.32 16.18 28.02
CA VAL A 431 8.86 17.12 27.04
C VAL A 431 7.72 17.62 26.15
N SER A 432 7.25 18.85 26.42
CA SER A 432 6.49 19.64 25.45
C SER A 432 7.50 20.20 24.45
N TYR A 433 7.31 19.89 23.20
CA TYR A 433 7.98 20.60 22.11
C TYR A 433 6.99 21.65 21.60
N ASP A 434 7.15 22.89 22.10
CA ASP A 434 6.60 24.11 21.52
C ASP A 434 7.38 24.48 20.26
#